data_4ce1e65197328effded1e084c3b670ff
#
_entry.id   4ce1e65197328effded1e084c3b670ff
#
_cell.length_a   1.000
_cell.length_b   1.000
_cell.length_c   1.000
_cell.angle_alpha   90.00
_cell.angle_beta   90.00
_cell.angle_gamma   90.00
#
_symmetry.space_group_name_H-M   'P 1'
#
loop_
_entity.id
_entity.type
_entity.pdbx_description
1 polymer ?
#
loop_
_entity_poly.entity_id
_entity_poly.type
_entity_poly.pdbx_seq_one_letter_code
_entity_poly.pdbx_strand_id
1 'polypeptide(L)'
;MSTIPQFQWFKAVLQVQGSVLPRILPRILILCVLSIGMAATYKMGLWTDSDNMKALTNNVACNLVLGLLLVFRTNTAYERYWDGRKAWGLLVITTRNLAREIQIGIVAPTEEAKAEKERALKRLLSFAIATKCHLRQESPVAQLKDLLSPEDMAQIEKAERPPQLITFWLSQYLQHQYNNGHIDSRQRLETNSQVNGLVEAFSGCERILKTPMPMSYKIYLKRLTLLYCLILPLGLIEQLGWWTPWAITFVSFVLLGVEEIGNEIEDPFRYGFNNIKLDSICDTLIKDIQTTLSFTEEGTLKESPALEVTLTDDVPNMVEAV
;
A
#
# COMPACT_ATOMS: atom_id res chain seq x y z
N MET A 1 -2.45 24.76 0.90
CA MET A 1 -3.80 24.33 0.48
C MET A 1 -4.00 24.82 -0.95
N SER A 2 -3.79 23.96 -1.95
CA SER A 2 -4.07 24.31 -3.35
C SER A 2 -5.57 24.22 -3.56
N THR A 3 -6.23 25.35 -3.77
CA THR A 3 -7.62 25.41 -4.20
C THR A 3 -7.70 24.74 -5.58
N ILE A 4 -8.30 23.54 -5.62
CA ILE A 4 -8.58 22.86 -6.88
C ILE A 4 -9.49 23.79 -7.70
N PRO A 5 -9.10 24.26 -8.89
CA PRO A 5 -9.97 25.10 -9.71
C PRO A 5 -11.29 24.38 -9.97
N GLN A 6 -12.42 25.09 -9.94
CA GLN A 6 -13.77 24.52 -10.05
C GLN A 6 -13.95 23.53 -11.22
N PHE A 7 -13.26 23.78 -12.34
CA PHE A 7 -13.28 22.90 -13.51
C PHE A 7 -12.58 21.55 -13.27
N GLN A 8 -11.56 21.51 -12.41
CA GLN A 8 -10.88 20.26 -12.03
C GLN A 8 -11.73 19.43 -11.07
N TRP A 9 -12.59 20.04 -10.27
CA TRP A 9 -13.50 19.31 -9.38
C TRP A 9 -14.51 18.46 -10.19
N PHE A 10 -15.16 19.03 -11.21
CA PHE A 10 -16.06 18.27 -12.08
C PHE A 10 -15.35 17.14 -12.83
N LYS A 11 -14.11 17.38 -13.30
CA LYS A 11 -13.30 16.36 -13.95
C LYS A 11 -12.96 15.21 -12.97
N ALA A 12 -12.64 15.54 -11.72
CA ALA A 12 -12.39 14.53 -10.67
C ALA A 12 -13.65 13.71 -10.31
N VAL A 13 -14.83 14.35 -10.26
CA VAL A 13 -16.11 13.65 -9.99
C VAL A 13 -16.46 12.66 -11.11
N LEU A 14 -16.14 12.99 -12.36
CA LEU A 14 -16.41 12.14 -13.53
C LEU A 14 -15.27 11.13 -13.81
N GLN A 15 -14.19 11.18 -13.04
CA GLN A 15 -13.05 10.29 -13.24
C GLN A 15 -13.40 8.87 -12.78
N VAL A 16 -13.36 7.93 -13.71
CA VAL A 16 -13.61 6.50 -13.47
C VAL A 16 -12.32 5.80 -13.04
N GLN A 17 -11.17 6.19 -13.59
CA GLN A 17 -9.86 5.65 -13.21
C GLN A 17 -9.50 6.02 -11.77
N GLY A 18 -9.14 5.01 -10.97
CA GLY A 18 -8.87 5.18 -9.55
C GLY A 18 -10.12 5.28 -8.66
N SER A 19 -11.33 5.16 -9.25
CA SER A 19 -12.58 5.07 -8.53
C SER A 19 -12.93 3.61 -8.21
N VAL A 20 -13.64 3.39 -7.12
CA VAL A 20 -14.20 2.07 -6.76
C VAL A 20 -15.42 1.71 -7.60
N LEU A 21 -15.95 2.65 -8.40
CA LEU A 21 -17.18 2.50 -9.18
C LEU A 21 -17.18 1.27 -10.10
N PRO A 22 -16.14 0.97 -10.90
CA PRO A 22 -16.15 -0.21 -11.77
C PRO A 22 -16.31 -1.53 -11.03
N ARG A 23 -15.77 -1.61 -9.80
CA ARG A 23 -15.83 -2.83 -8.98
C ARG A 23 -17.18 -3.06 -8.33
N ILE A 24 -17.90 -1.98 -7.98
CA ILE A 24 -19.20 -2.06 -7.31
C ILE A 24 -20.37 -2.06 -8.30
N LEU A 25 -20.16 -1.56 -9.51
CA LEU A 25 -21.21 -1.41 -10.53
C LEU A 25 -21.98 -2.71 -10.82
N PRO A 26 -21.34 -3.88 -11.02
CA PRO A 26 -22.08 -5.12 -11.25
C PRO A 26 -23.01 -5.48 -10.09
N ARG A 27 -22.57 -5.26 -8.85
CA ARG A 27 -23.37 -5.53 -7.65
C ARG A 27 -24.56 -4.57 -7.54
N ILE A 28 -24.35 -3.30 -7.85
CA ILE A 28 -25.42 -2.28 -7.87
C ILE A 28 -26.45 -2.61 -8.93
N LEU A 29 -26.02 -3.02 -10.14
CA LEU A 29 -26.95 -3.40 -11.22
C LEU A 29 -27.81 -4.61 -10.84
N ILE A 30 -27.24 -5.62 -10.20
CA ILE A 30 -27.99 -6.77 -9.69
C ILE A 30 -29.08 -6.31 -8.69
N LEU A 31 -28.71 -5.47 -7.72
CA LEU A 31 -29.67 -4.95 -6.74
C LEU A 31 -30.75 -4.07 -7.37
N CYS A 32 -30.40 -3.28 -8.38
CA CYS A 32 -31.33 -2.48 -9.14
C CYS A 32 -32.38 -3.37 -9.89
N VAL A 33 -31.91 -4.40 -10.61
CA VAL A 33 -32.75 -5.35 -11.31
C VAL A 33 -33.70 -6.10 -10.35
N LEU A 34 -33.15 -6.57 -9.22
CA LEU A 34 -33.95 -7.21 -8.17
C LEU A 34 -35.03 -6.25 -7.62
N SER A 35 -34.67 -4.99 -7.39
CA SER A 35 -35.62 -3.97 -6.92
C SER A 35 -36.70 -3.64 -7.96
N ILE A 36 -36.37 -3.63 -9.26
CA ILE A 36 -37.35 -3.48 -10.33
C ILE A 36 -38.33 -4.68 -10.32
N GLY A 37 -37.83 -5.91 -10.21
CA GLY A 37 -38.64 -7.10 -10.07
C GLY A 37 -39.61 -7.06 -8.89
N MET A 38 -39.11 -6.64 -7.72
CA MET A 38 -39.93 -6.45 -6.52
C MET A 38 -41.00 -5.36 -6.72
N ALA A 39 -40.66 -4.23 -7.37
CA ALA A 39 -41.63 -3.18 -7.67
C ALA A 39 -42.72 -3.62 -8.66
N ALA A 40 -42.37 -4.44 -9.63
CA ALA A 40 -43.31 -4.99 -10.58
C ALA A 40 -44.29 -5.99 -9.91
N THR A 41 -43.77 -6.92 -9.11
CA THR A 41 -44.60 -7.91 -8.38
C THR A 41 -45.51 -7.26 -7.34
N TYR A 42 -45.03 -6.20 -6.67
CA TYR A 42 -45.88 -5.40 -5.77
C TYR A 42 -47.08 -4.77 -6.51
N LYS A 43 -46.86 -4.14 -7.68
CA LYS A 43 -47.94 -3.55 -8.48
C LYS A 43 -48.90 -4.58 -9.05
N MET A 44 -48.48 -5.80 -9.29
CA MET A 44 -49.34 -6.89 -9.71
C MET A 44 -50.24 -7.44 -8.58
N GLY A 45 -50.10 -6.89 -7.37
CA GLY A 45 -50.89 -7.33 -6.21
C GLY A 45 -50.48 -8.70 -5.67
N LEU A 46 -49.32 -9.21 -6.05
CA LEU A 46 -48.79 -10.50 -5.58
C LEU A 46 -48.24 -10.44 -4.14
N TRP A 47 -48.13 -9.26 -3.59
CA TRP A 47 -47.63 -9.02 -2.24
C TRP A 47 -48.69 -8.38 -1.37
N THR A 48 -49.01 -9.03 -0.28
CA THR A 48 -49.77 -8.44 0.83
C THR A 48 -48.81 -7.81 1.84
N ASP A 49 -49.24 -6.74 2.49
CA ASP A 49 -48.49 -5.92 3.45
C ASP A 49 -47.50 -6.69 4.33
N SER A 50 -46.25 -6.25 4.30
CA SER A 50 -45.21 -6.75 5.19
C SER A 50 -44.83 -5.68 6.22
N ASP A 51 -45.73 -5.30 7.10
CA ASP A 51 -45.49 -4.29 8.15
C ASP A 51 -44.26 -4.62 9.01
N ASN A 52 -43.99 -5.90 9.20
CA ASN A 52 -42.78 -6.37 9.91
C ASN A 52 -41.46 -6.00 9.18
N MET A 53 -41.46 -6.02 7.84
CA MET A 53 -40.26 -5.66 7.06
C MET A 53 -40.07 -4.14 7.04
N LYS A 54 -41.15 -3.35 7.02
CA LYS A 54 -41.10 -1.89 7.19
C LYS A 54 -40.53 -1.53 8.55
N ALA A 55 -40.97 -2.19 9.61
CA ALA A 55 -40.46 -1.97 10.96
C ALA A 55 -38.96 -2.22 11.06
N LEU A 56 -38.43 -3.23 10.35
CA LEU A 56 -37.00 -3.55 10.36
C LEU A 56 -36.18 -2.49 9.59
N THR A 57 -36.63 -2.09 8.39
CA THR A 57 -35.90 -1.11 7.55
C THR A 57 -35.98 0.31 8.12
N ASN A 58 -37.07 0.67 8.79
CA ASN A 58 -37.23 1.95 9.45
C ASN A 58 -36.63 1.99 10.86
N ASN A 59 -36.06 0.88 11.33
CA ASN A 59 -35.47 0.82 12.65
C ASN A 59 -34.17 1.63 12.71
N VAL A 60 -34.22 2.76 13.41
CA VAL A 60 -33.10 3.69 13.58
C VAL A 60 -31.88 2.99 14.19
N ALA A 61 -32.08 2.06 15.12
CA ALA A 61 -31.00 1.34 15.77
C ALA A 61 -30.25 0.43 14.77
N CYS A 62 -30.95 -0.29 13.90
CA CYS A 62 -30.31 -1.13 12.87
C CYS A 62 -29.50 -0.28 11.87
N ASN A 63 -30.08 0.84 11.43
CA ASN A 63 -29.41 1.78 10.51
C ASN A 63 -28.16 2.40 11.13
N LEU A 64 -28.26 2.81 12.40
CA LEU A 64 -27.15 3.38 13.14
C LEU A 64 -26.01 2.37 13.34
N VAL A 65 -26.34 1.12 13.73
CA VAL A 65 -25.34 0.05 13.92
C VAL A 65 -24.61 -0.25 12.61
N LEU A 66 -25.33 -0.39 11.48
CA LEU A 66 -24.69 -0.61 10.17
C LEU A 66 -23.75 0.54 9.82
N GLY A 67 -24.22 1.78 9.95
CA GLY A 67 -23.40 2.97 9.68
C GLY A 67 -22.14 3.03 10.54
N LEU A 68 -22.25 2.79 11.85
CA LEU A 68 -21.12 2.76 12.76
C LEU A 68 -20.11 1.65 12.41
N LEU A 69 -20.59 0.45 12.08
CA LEU A 69 -19.72 -0.65 11.69
C LEU A 69 -18.92 -0.33 10.41
N LEU A 70 -19.54 0.31 9.43
CA LEU A 70 -18.86 0.76 8.21
C LEU A 70 -17.81 1.85 8.51
N VAL A 71 -18.14 2.81 9.37
CA VAL A 71 -17.19 3.86 9.78
C VAL A 71 -16.00 3.26 10.52
N PHE A 72 -16.21 2.37 11.50
CA PHE A 72 -15.12 1.72 12.21
C PHE A 72 -14.23 0.89 11.26
N ARG A 73 -14.83 0.18 10.30
CA ARG A 73 -14.07 -0.55 9.30
C ARG A 73 -13.18 0.37 8.47
N THR A 74 -13.77 1.46 7.96
CA THR A 74 -13.04 2.41 7.12
C THR A 74 -11.90 3.08 7.89
N ASN A 75 -12.13 3.45 9.15
CA ASN A 75 -11.11 4.00 10.03
C ASN A 75 -9.96 3.03 10.26
N THR A 76 -10.26 1.77 10.58
CA THR A 76 -9.23 0.75 10.78
C THR A 76 -8.43 0.49 9.50
N ALA A 77 -9.07 0.46 8.33
CA ALA A 77 -8.39 0.32 7.06
C ALA A 77 -7.48 1.53 6.77
N TYR A 78 -7.94 2.74 7.05
CA TYR A 78 -7.17 3.98 6.93
C TYR A 78 -5.97 4.01 7.88
N GLU A 79 -6.13 3.60 9.14
CA GLU A 79 -5.04 3.49 10.11
C GLU A 79 -3.94 2.53 9.60
N ARG A 80 -4.32 1.38 9.06
CA ARG A 80 -3.38 0.43 8.46
C ARG A 80 -2.61 1.03 7.28
N TYR A 81 -3.32 1.72 6.38
CA TYR A 81 -2.69 2.43 5.27
C TYR A 81 -1.67 3.47 5.77
N TRP A 82 -2.06 4.25 6.77
CA TRP A 82 -1.22 5.31 7.33
C TRP A 82 0.00 4.74 8.07
N ASP A 83 -0.16 3.65 8.80
CA ASP A 83 0.95 2.97 9.45
C ASP A 83 1.92 2.35 8.43
N GLY A 84 1.42 1.79 7.34
CA GLY A 84 2.24 1.35 6.22
C GLY A 84 3.04 2.50 5.61
N ARG A 85 2.40 3.65 5.42
CA ARG A 85 3.05 4.86 4.91
C ARG A 85 4.13 5.39 5.86
N LYS A 86 3.89 5.36 7.18
CA LYS A 86 4.89 5.75 8.19
C LYS A 86 6.08 4.79 8.20
N ALA A 87 5.83 3.48 8.24
CA ALA A 87 6.89 2.48 8.25
C ALA A 87 7.77 2.58 7.01
N TRP A 88 7.16 2.76 5.82
CA TRP A 88 7.91 3.00 4.60
C TRP A 88 8.65 4.36 4.60
N GLY A 89 8.05 5.39 5.19
CA GLY A 89 8.71 6.68 5.41
C GLY A 89 9.96 6.56 6.27
N LEU A 90 9.89 5.77 7.35
CA LEU A 90 11.05 5.49 8.21
C LEU A 90 12.15 4.77 7.42
N LEU A 91 11.81 3.77 6.59
CA LEU A 91 12.76 3.09 5.72
C LEU A 91 13.53 4.09 4.84
N VAL A 92 12.82 5.00 4.17
CA VAL A 92 13.42 6.03 3.29
C VAL A 92 14.38 6.94 4.08
N ILE A 93 13.94 7.45 5.23
CA ILE A 93 14.75 8.34 6.09
C ILE A 93 16.01 7.62 6.54
N THR A 94 15.87 6.40 7.04
CA THR A 94 16.99 5.60 7.56
C THR A 94 17.97 5.22 6.45
N THR A 95 17.46 4.87 5.26
CA THR A 95 18.31 4.60 4.08
C THR A 95 19.14 5.82 3.70
N ARG A 96 18.55 7.00 3.65
CA ARG A 96 19.26 8.27 3.34
C ARG A 96 20.30 8.61 4.40
N ASN A 97 19.94 8.47 5.68
CA ASN A 97 20.86 8.74 6.78
C ASN A 97 22.06 7.81 6.73
N LEU A 98 21.82 6.50 6.62
CA LEU A 98 22.90 5.51 6.57
C LEU A 98 23.78 5.69 5.31
N ALA A 99 23.19 6.01 4.16
CA ALA A 99 23.94 6.29 2.94
C ALA A 99 24.90 7.48 3.13
N ARG A 100 24.42 8.57 3.74
CA ARG A 100 25.25 9.73 4.06
C ARG A 100 26.37 9.38 5.03
N GLU A 101 26.06 8.64 6.11
CA GLU A 101 27.07 8.22 7.09
C GLU A 101 28.13 7.29 6.47
N ILE A 102 27.74 6.37 5.60
CA ILE A 102 28.68 5.52 4.87
C ILE A 102 29.55 6.37 3.95
N GLN A 103 28.98 7.32 3.20
CA GLN A 103 29.74 8.10 2.22
C GLN A 103 30.71 9.08 2.86
N ILE A 104 30.32 9.77 3.91
CA ILE A 104 31.10 10.83 4.54
C ILE A 104 31.90 10.31 5.75
N GLY A 105 31.26 9.48 6.58
CA GLY A 105 31.81 9.06 7.87
C GLY A 105 32.83 7.94 7.77
N ILE A 106 32.86 7.15 6.69
CA ILE A 106 33.79 6.03 6.54
C ILE A 106 34.95 6.44 5.65
N VAL A 107 36.15 6.43 6.20
CA VAL A 107 37.39 6.72 5.46
C VAL A 107 37.70 5.54 4.53
N ALA A 108 37.96 5.79 3.26
CA ALA A 108 38.28 4.78 2.24
C ALA A 108 39.65 5.11 1.57
N PRO A 109 40.78 4.78 2.22
CA PRO A 109 42.09 5.22 1.76
C PRO A 109 42.58 4.47 0.52
N THR A 110 42.03 3.30 0.21
CA THR A 110 42.46 2.47 -0.92
C THR A 110 41.31 2.29 -1.93
N GLU A 111 41.64 1.94 -3.17
CA GLU A 111 40.64 1.64 -4.18
C GLU A 111 39.74 0.43 -3.80
N GLU A 112 40.30 -0.54 -3.07
CA GLU A 112 39.57 -1.67 -2.53
C GLU A 112 38.52 -1.20 -1.49
N ALA A 113 38.92 -0.30 -0.57
CA ALA A 113 38.02 0.28 0.42
C ALA A 113 36.93 1.13 -0.22
N LYS A 114 37.23 1.85 -1.31
CA LYS A 114 36.21 2.57 -2.11
C LYS A 114 35.22 1.62 -2.75
N ALA A 115 35.69 0.53 -3.35
CA ALA A 115 34.86 -0.50 -3.95
C ALA A 115 33.95 -1.20 -2.90
N GLU A 116 34.45 -1.43 -1.69
CA GLU A 116 33.65 -1.96 -0.58
C GLU A 116 32.58 -0.96 -0.13
N LYS A 117 32.90 0.33 -0.05
CA LYS A 117 31.97 1.42 0.27
C LYS A 117 30.83 1.48 -0.76
N GLU A 118 31.19 1.46 -2.05
CA GLU A 118 30.21 1.42 -3.14
C GLU A 118 29.32 0.18 -3.06
N ARG A 119 29.90 -0.99 -2.80
CA ARG A 119 29.15 -2.25 -2.60
C ARG A 119 28.16 -2.14 -1.42
N ALA A 120 28.58 -1.52 -0.31
CA ALA A 120 27.70 -1.31 0.83
C ALA A 120 26.52 -0.38 0.50
N LEU A 121 26.73 0.68 -0.27
CA LEU A 121 25.67 1.57 -0.74
C LEU A 121 24.70 0.86 -1.71
N LYS A 122 25.20 0.02 -2.61
CA LYS A 122 24.37 -0.82 -3.48
C LYS A 122 23.57 -1.85 -2.69
N ARG A 123 24.14 -2.49 -1.67
CA ARG A 123 23.42 -3.37 -0.74
C ARG A 123 22.35 -2.62 0.04
N LEU A 124 22.61 -1.39 0.47
CA LEU A 124 21.63 -0.56 1.15
C LEU A 124 20.42 -0.23 0.23
N LEU A 125 20.65 0.10 -1.03
CA LEU A 125 19.59 0.27 -2.01
C LEU A 125 18.82 -1.05 -2.24
N SER A 126 19.55 -2.16 -2.35
CA SER A 126 18.96 -3.49 -2.52
C SER A 126 18.03 -3.88 -1.37
N PHE A 127 18.29 -3.38 -0.15
CA PHE A 127 17.39 -3.58 0.98
C PHE A 127 16.00 -2.99 0.73
N ALA A 128 15.90 -1.77 0.20
CA ALA A 128 14.61 -1.14 -0.08
C ALA A 128 13.84 -1.90 -1.17
N ILE A 129 14.53 -2.28 -2.25
CA ILE A 129 13.93 -3.04 -3.36
C ILE A 129 13.50 -4.45 -2.90
N ALA A 130 14.35 -5.14 -2.14
CA ALA A 130 14.02 -6.45 -1.58
C ALA A 130 12.83 -6.37 -0.62
N THR A 131 12.73 -5.28 0.18
CA THR A 131 11.57 -5.05 1.06
C THR A 131 10.30 -4.85 0.24
N LYS A 132 10.34 -4.06 -0.82
CA LYS A 132 9.20 -3.90 -1.74
C LYS A 132 8.75 -5.24 -2.30
N CYS A 133 9.66 -6.02 -2.86
CA CYS A 133 9.34 -7.33 -3.44
C CYS A 133 8.79 -8.30 -2.37
N HIS A 134 9.38 -8.33 -1.17
CA HIS A 134 8.88 -9.15 -0.07
C HIS A 134 7.44 -8.79 0.33
N LEU A 135 7.10 -7.50 0.41
CA LEU A 135 5.76 -7.03 0.74
C LEU A 135 4.72 -7.36 -0.35
N ARG A 136 5.15 -7.43 -1.61
CA ARG A 136 4.32 -7.84 -2.75
C ARG A 136 4.31 -9.34 -2.99
N GLN A 137 5.11 -10.10 -2.22
CA GLN A 137 5.29 -11.55 -2.39
C GLN A 137 5.89 -11.91 -3.76
N GLU A 138 6.81 -11.08 -4.25
CA GLU A 138 7.51 -11.21 -5.51
C GLU A 138 8.98 -11.58 -5.30
N SER A 139 9.59 -12.21 -6.31
CA SER A 139 11.03 -12.47 -6.28
C SER A 139 11.83 -11.19 -6.56
N PRO A 140 12.80 -10.83 -5.71
CA PRO A 140 13.62 -9.65 -5.92
C PRO A 140 14.75 -9.86 -6.96
N VAL A 141 14.97 -11.09 -7.42
CA VAL A 141 16.13 -11.51 -8.23
C VAL A 141 16.29 -10.65 -9.48
N ALA A 142 15.20 -10.48 -10.25
CA ALA A 142 15.25 -9.72 -11.49
C ALA A 142 15.62 -8.25 -11.31
N GLN A 143 15.23 -7.64 -10.17
CA GLN A 143 15.45 -6.22 -9.88
C GLN A 143 16.80 -5.96 -9.19
N LEU A 144 17.43 -6.99 -8.60
CA LEU A 144 18.67 -6.87 -7.85
C LEU A 144 19.92 -7.31 -8.63
N LYS A 145 19.77 -7.96 -9.77
CA LYS A 145 20.90 -8.55 -10.55
C LYS A 145 21.97 -7.53 -10.94
N ASP A 146 21.58 -6.28 -11.18
CA ASP A 146 22.49 -5.23 -11.62
C ASP A 146 23.09 -4.43 -10.45
N LEU A 147 22.60 -4.66 -9.23
CA LEU A 147 23.05 -4.01 -7.99
C LEU A 147 24.00 -4.87 -7.15
N LEU A 148 23.80 -6.18 -7.18
CA LEU A 148 24.52 -7.12 -6.32
C LEU A 148 25.52 -7.95 -7.10
N SER A 149 26.59 -8.38 -6.41
CA SER A 149 27.55 -9.32 -6.98
C SER A 149 26.91 -10.70 -7.22
N PRO A 150 27.45 -11.53 -8.14
CA PRO A 150 26.94 -12.89 -8.36
C PRO A 150 26.91 -13.75 -7.09
N GLU A 151 27.85 -13.52 -6.17
CA GLU A 151 27.93 -14.21 -4.88
C GLU A 151 26.78 -13.79 -3.95
N ASP A 152 26.52 -12.48 -3.86
CA ASP A 152 25.41 -11.93 -3.08
C ASP A 152 24.06 -12.41 -3.68
N MET A 153 23.93 -12.44 -5.01
CA MET A 153 22.72 -12.92 -5.68
C MET A 153 22.45 -14.40 -5.38
N ALA A 154 23.45 -15.25 -5.39
CA ALA A 154 23.30 -16.68 -5.03
C ALA A 154 22.83 -16.87 -3.57
N GLN A 155 23.12 -15.94 -2.68
CA GLN A 155 22.62 -15.97 -1.31
C GLN A 155 21.17 -15.43 -1.24
N ILE A 156 20.84 -14.37 -1.99
CA ILE A 156 19.48 -13.80 -2.07
C ILE A 156 18.48 -14.86 -2.57
N GLU A 157 18.86 -15.63 -3.60
CA GLU A 157 18.01 -16.70 -4.15
C GLU A 157 17.66 -17.80 -3.12
N LYS A 158 18.56 -18.05 -2.18
CA LYS A 158 18.37 -19.05 -1.11
C LYS A 158 17.70 -18.48 0.13
N ALA A 159 17.67 -17.16 0.28
CA ALA A 159 17.19 -16.52 1.48
C ALA A 159 15.64 -16.51 1.51
N GLU A 160 15.07 -17.02 2.60
CA GLU A 160 13.63 -16.90 2.86
C GLU A 160 13.21 -15.43 3.07
N ARG A 161 14.12 -14.63 3.62
CA ARG A 161 13.90 -13.21 3.94
C ARG A 161 15.08 -12.35 3.42
N PRO A 162 15.10 -12.05 2.12
CA PRO A 162 16.18 -11.26 1.54
C PRO A 162 16.47 -9.93 2.24
N PRO A 163 15.46 -9.13 2.70
CA PRO A 163 15.77 -7.88 3.41
C PRO A 163 16.56 -8.09 4.68
N GLN A 164 16.25 -9.12 5.46
CA GLN A 164 16.96 -9.42 6.69
C GLN A 164 18.42 -9.84 6.42
N LEU A 165 18.66 -10.64 5.39
CA LEU A 165 20.03 -11.02 4.98
C LEU A 165 20.86 -9.79 4.64
N ILE A 166 20.29 -8.83 3.92
CA ILE A 166 21.00 -7.60 3.57
C ILE A 166 21.39 -6.79 4.82
N THR A 167 20.57 -6.76 5.87
CA THR A 167 20.95 -6.08 7.12
C THR A 167 22.13 -6.74 7.83
N PHE A 168 22.29 -8.06 7.72
CA PHE A 168 23.48 -8.75 8.20
C PHE A 168 24.72 -8.32 7.42
N TRP A 169 24.67 -8.21 6.11
CA TRP A 169 25.79 -7.73 5.29
C TRP A 169 26.18 -6.29 5.63
N LEU A 170 25.20 -5.42 5.85
CA LEU A 170 25.47 -4.04 6.27
C LEU A 170 26.13 -4.01 7.65
N SER A 171 25.64 -4.76 8.62
CA SER A 171 26.21 -4.87 9.95
C SER A 171 27.63 -5.44 9.91
N GLN A 172 27.89 -6.45 9.09
CA GLN A 172 29.20 -7.05 8.87
C GLN A 172 30.18 -6.06 8.26
N TYR A 173 29.75 -5.29 7.26
CA TYR A 173 30.54 -4.22 6.66
C TYR A 173 30.94 -3.18 7.71
N LEU A 174 29.99 -2.66 8.50
CA LEU A 174 30.28 -1.67 9.55
C LEU A 174 31.22 -2.22 10.63
N GLN A 175 31.07 -3.50 11.00
CA GLN A 175 31.98 -4.15 11.93
C GLN A 175 33.41 -4.26 11.37
N HIS A 176 33.54 -4.58 10.07
CA HIS A 176 34.83 -4.64 9.39
C HIS A 176 35.51 -3.27 9.35
N GLN A 177 34.74 -2.21 9.02
CA GLN A 177 35.28 -0.84 9.02
C GLN A 177 35.75 -0.39 10.41
N TYR A 178 35.03 -0.77 11.47
CA TYR A 178 35.44 -0.51 12.85
C TYR A 178 36.74 -1.26 13.21
N ASN A 179 36.87 -2.53 12.88
CA ASN A 179 38.04 -3.33 13.16
C ASN A 179 39.31 -2.81 12.44
N ASN A 180 39.11 -2.22 11.26
CA ASN A 180 40.19 -1.61 10.47
C ASN A 180 40.54 -0.17 10.91
N GLY A 181 39.81 0.39 11.90
CA GLY A 181 40.02 1.75 12.38
C GLY A 181 39.54 2.86 11.45
N HIS A 182 38.69 2.52 10.44
CA HIS A 182 38.13 3.48 9.51
C HIS A 182 36.92 4.26 10.09
N ILE A 183 36.35 3.77 11.19
CA ILE A 183 35.32 4.44 12.00
C ILE A 183 35.66 4.27 13.49
N ASP A 184 35.28 5.24 14.30
CA ASP A 184 35.40 5.15 15.74
C ASP A 184 34.17 4.44 16.38
N SER A 185 34.24 4.22 17.71
CA SER A 185 33.17 3.54 18.45
C SER A 185 31.87 4.31 18.46
N ARG A 186 31.91 5.65 18.41
CA ARG A 186 30.72 6.50 18.37
C ARG A 186 30.03 6.45 16.99
N GLN A 187 30.82 6.58 15.93
CA GLN A 187 30.32 6.43 14.54
C GLN A 187 29.71 5.04 14.32
N ARG A 188 30.35 3.98 14.87
CA ARG A 188 29.81 2.63 14.81
C ARG A 188 28.47 2.50 15.52
N LEU A 189 28.28 3.10 16.71
CA LEU A 189 27.01 3.09 17.41
C LEU A 189 25.94 3.81 16.61
N GLU A 190 26.26 4.96 16.03
CA GLU A 190 25.32 5.74 15.21
C GLU A 190 24.89 4.97 13.95
N THR A 191 25.85 4.46 13.19
CA THR A 191 25.55 3.68 11.97
C THR A 191 24.79 2.39 12.27
N ASN A 192 25.11 1.71 13.38
CA ASN A 192 24.37 0.53 13.82
C ASN A 192 22.92 0.88 14.24
N SER A 193 22.71 2.06 14.84
CA SER A 193 21.38 2.57 15.13
C SER A 193 20.55 2.75 13.86
N GLN A 194 21.16 3.22 12.75
CA GLN A 194 20.49 3.33 11.46
C GLN A 194 20.15 1.93 10.88
N VAL A 195 21.04 0.94 11.00
CA VAL A 195 20.72 -0.43 10.59
C VAL A 195 19.55 -1.01 11.40
N ASN A 196 19.51 -0.74 12.71
CA ASN A 196 18.36 -1.12 13.55
C ASN A 196 17.07 -0.43 13.09
N GLY A 197 17.14 0.83 12.67
CA GLY A 197 16.00 1.56 12.09
C GLY A 197 15.50 0.93 10.78
N LEU A 198 16.38 0.38 9.94
CA LEU A 198 15.97 -0.40 8.75
C LEU A 198 15.20 -1.66 9.15
N VAL A 199 15.68 -2.39 10.17
CA VAL A 199 15.01 -3.58 10.70
C VAL A 199 13.64 -3.22 11.30
N GLU A 200 13.55 -2.11 12.04
CA GLU A 200 12.31 -1.61 12.60
C GLU A 200 11.29 -1.28 11.51
N ALA A 201 11.71 -0.54 10.48
CA ALA A 201 10.87 -0.18 9.33
C ALA A 201 10.35 -1.41 8.59
N PHE A 202 11.23 -2.37 8.28
CA PHE A 202 10.87 -3.63 7.64
C PHE A 202 9.90 -4.44 8.50
N SER A 203 10.19 -4.60 9.79
CA SER A 203 9.33 -5.34 10.73
C SER A 203 7.95 -4.67 10.89
N GLY A 204 7.90 -3.34 10.86
CA GLY A 204 6.66 -2.57 10.85
C GLY A 204 5.81 -2.87 9.62
N CYS A 205 6.42 -2.88 8.43
CA CYS A 205 5.75 -3.25 7.17
C CYS A 205 5.29 -4.73 7.20
N GLU A 206 6.17 -5.64 7.63
CA GLU A 206 5.87 -7.07 7.72
C GLU A 206 4.72 -7.35 8.69
N ARG A 207 4.64 -6.66 9.82
CA ARG A 207 3.53 -6.75 10.76
C ARG A 207 2.20 -6.40 10.09
N ILE A 208 2.16 -5.30 9.31
CA ILE A 208 0.96 -4.90 8.59
C ILE A 208 0.56 -5.99 7.57
N LEU A 209 1.51 -6.54 6.84
CA LEU A 209 1.27 -7.61 5.87
C LEU A 209 0.71 -8.87 6.54
N LYS A 210 1.34 -9.33 7.65
CA LYS A 210 1.02 -10.61 8.30
C LYS A 210 -0.17 -10.58 9.25
N THR A 211 -0.65 -9.40 9.65
CA THR A 211 -1.82 -9.25 10.51
C THR A 211 -2.97 -8.54 9.80
N PRO A 212 -3.58 -9.17 8.77
CA PRO A 212 -4.77 -8.60 8.11
C PRO A 212 -5.94 -8.50 9.08
N MET A 213 -6.97 -7.73 8.74
CA MET A 213 -8.21 -7.72 9.52
C MET A 213 -8.81 -9.13 9.63
N PRO A 214 -9.40 -9.50 10.79
CA PRO A 214 -10.02 -10.81 10.97
C PRO A 214 -11.01 -11.14 9.87
N MET A 215 -10.87 -12.30 9.26
CA MET A 215 -11.69 -12.73 8.12
C MET A 215 -13.19 -12.79 8.48
N SER A 216 -13.51 -13.26 9.69
CA SER A 216 -14.88 -13.32 10.21
C SER A 216 -15.55 -11.95 10.22
N TYR A 217 -14.81 -10.89 10.61
CA TYR A 217 -15.32 -9.51 10.62
C TYR A 217 -15.61 -9.01 9.21
N LYS A 218 -14.70 -9.25 8.26
CA LYS A 218 -14.92 -8.89 6.84
C LYS A 218 -16.14 -9.58 6.24
N ILE A 219 -16.25 -10.89 6.46
CA ILE A 219 -17.37 -11.70 5.96
C ILE A 219 -18.70 -11.22 6.57
N TYR A 220 -18.71 -10.97 7.87
CA TYR A 220 -19.89 -10.50 8.57
C TYR A 220 -20.40 -9.18 8.01
N LEU A 221 -19.51 -8.19 7.86
CA LEU A 221 -19.88 -6.88 7.29
C LEU A 221 -20.39 -6.99 5.86
N LYS A 222 -19.75 -7.78 5.00
CA LYS A 222 -20.23 -8.02 3.63
C LYS A 222 -21.62 -8.60 3.61
N ARG A 223 -21.88 -9.60 4.45
CA ARG A 223 -23.21 -10.22 4.56
C ARG A 223 -24.25 -9.25 5.10
N LEU A 224 -23.91 -8.47 6.12
CA LEU A 224 -24.80 -7.48 6.72
C LEU A 224 -25.18 -6.39 5.72
N THR A 225 -24.21 -5.83 5.00
CA THR A 225 -24.44 -4.81 3.97
C THR A 225 -25.29 -5.35 2.83
N LEU A 226 -25.00 -6.58 2.35
CA LEU A 226 -25.79 -7.21 1.29
C LEU A 226 -27.21 -7.48 1.75
N LEU A 227 -27.39 -8.06 2.93
CA LEU A 227 -28.70 -8.36 3.50
C LEU A 227 -29.54 -7.08 3.67
N TYR A 228 -28.92 -6.02 4.16
CA TYR A 228 -29.58 -4.72 4.27
C TYR A 228 -30.05 -4.19 2.91
N CYS A 229 -29.20 -4.20 1.88
CA CYS A 229 -29.55 -3.78 0.53
C CYS A 229 -30.66 -4.63 -0.10
N LEU A 230 -30.77 -5.93 0.25
CA LEU A 230 -31.82 -6.83 -0.24
C LEU A 230 -33.17 -6.59 0.47
N ILE A 231 -33.15 -6.24 1.73
CA ILE A 231 -34.38 -6.01 2.53
C ILE A 231 -34.93 -4.59 2.31
N LEU A 232 -34.04 -3.63 2.04
CA LEU A 232 -34.40 -2.21 1.91
C LEU A 232 -35.53 -1.93 0.89
N PRO A 233 -35.56 -2.57 -0.30
CA PRO A 233 -36.69 -2.38 -1.26
C PRO A 233 -38.04 -2.69 -0.65
N LEU A 234 -38.17 -3.73 0.18
CA LEU A 234 -39.40 -4.17 0.79
C LEU A 234 -39.99 -3.10 1.74
N GLY A 235 -39.12 -2.33 2.40
CA GLY A 235 -39.55 -1.24 3.27
C GLY A 235 -39.93 0.06 2.54
N LEU A 236 -39.35 0.28 1.35
CA LEU A 236 -39.50 1.54 0.61
C LEU A 236 -40.59 1.47 -0.48
N ILE A 237 -40.96 0.26 -0.93
CA ILE A 237 -41.80 0.07 -2.13
C ILE A 237 -43.16 0.71 -2.00
N GLU A 238 -43.78 0.70 -0.83
CA GLU A 238 -45.08 1.29 -0.58
C GLU A 238 -45.05 2.83 -0.64
N GLN A 239 -43.98 3.42 -0.15
CA GLN A 239 -43.84 4.88 -0.11
C GLN A 239 -43.34 5.44 -1.46
N LEU A 240 -42.43 4.76 -2.12
CA LEU A 240 -41.75 5.25 -3.31
C LEU A 240 -42.27 4.62 -4.63
N GLY A 241 -42.97 3.48 -4.57
CA GLY A 241 -43.46 2.80 -5.77
C GLY A 241 -42.34 2.57 -6.81
N TRP A 242 -42.50 3.10 -8.02
CA TRP A 242 -41.54 3.00 -9.11
C TRP A 242 -40.25 3.78 -8.89
N TRP A 243 -40.15 4.64 -7.90
CA TRP A 243 -38.89 5.32 -7.50
C TRP A 243 -38.02 4.46 -6.61
N THR A 244 -38.51 3.32 -6.10
CA THR A 244 -37.76 2.40 -5.25
C THR A 244 -36.44 1.93 -5.89
N PRO A 245 -36.40 1.48 -7.16
CA PRO A 245 -35.12 1.07 -7.78
C PRO A 245 -34.06 2.16 -7.81
N TRP A 246 -34.46 3.41 -8.03
CA TRP A 246 -33.52 4.55 -7.99
C TRP A 246 -32.98 4.81 -6.58
N ALA A 247 -33.83 4.76 -5.58
CA ALA A 247 -33.43 4.91 -4.18
C ALA A 247 -32.47 3.78 -3.78
N ILE A 248 -32.77 2.52 -4.15
CA ILE A 248 -31.90 1.37 -3.88
C ILE A 248 -30.54 1.51 -4.58
N THR A 249 -30.54 1.92 -5.84
CA THR A 249 -29.30 2.17 -6.59
C THR A 249 -28.42 3.18 -5.87
N PHE A 250 -29.00 4.29 -5.41
CA PHE A 250 -28.26 5.32 -4.69
C PHE A 250 -27.73 4.84 -3.33
N VAL A 251 -28.57 4.20 -2.51
CA VAL A 251 -28.15 3.69 -1.20
C VAL A 251 -27.10 2.59 -1.35
N SER A 252 -27.29 1.67 -2.29
CA SER A 252 -26.31 0.61 -2.57
C SER A 252 -24.98 1.18 -3.06
N PHE A 253 -24.99 2.24 -3.88
CA PHE A 253 -23.78 2.93 -4.29
C PHE A 253 -23.01 3.48 -3.08
N VAL A 254 -23.69 4.13 -2.15
CA VAL A 254 -23.05 4.68 -0.95
C VAL A 254 -22.48 3.57 -0.06
N LEU A 255 -23.29 2.55 0.27
CA LEU A 255 -22.87 1.50 1.22
C LEU A 255 -21.78 0.60 0.66
N LEU A 256 -21.95 0.11 -0.58
CA LEU A 256 -20.96 -0.72 -1.26
C LEU A 256 -19.71 0.07 -1.63
N GLY A 257 -19.84 1.38 -1.92
CA GLY A 257 -18.74 2.26 -2.17
C GLY A 257 -17.83 2.42 -0.94
N VAL A 258 -18.40 2.71 0.21
CA VAL A 258 -17.64 2.82 1.47
C VAL A 258 -16.99 1.48 1.82
N GLU A 259 -17.70 0.37 1.65
CA GLU A 259 -17.16 -0.98 1.89
C GLU A 259 -15.97 -1.29 0.96
N GLU A 260 -16.06 -0.97 -0.32
CA GLU A 260 -15.00 -1.23 -1.29
C GLU A 260 -13.79 -0.31 -1.10
N ILE A 261 -14.00 0.97 -0.74
CA ILE A 261 -12.89 1.87 -0.34
C ILE A 261 -12.10 1.26 0.82
N GLY A 262 -12.81 0.76 1.85
CA GLY A 262 -12.17 0.09 2.97
C GLY A 262 -11.37 -1.15 2.55
N ASN A 263 -11.85 -1.94 1.58
CA ASN A 263 -11.14 -3.10 1.03
C ASN A 263 -9.85 -2.68 0.29
N GLU A 264 -9.91 -1.60 -0.48
CA GLU A 264 -8.80 -1.16 -1.31
C GLU A 264 -7.63 -0.63 -0.47
N ILE A 265 -7.92 0.20 0.54
CA ILE A 265 -6.87 0.80 1.38
C ILE A 265 -6.36 -0.10 2.51
N GLU A 266 -7.02 -1.23 2.78
CA GLU A 266 -6.63 -2.16 3.86
C GLU A 266 -5.26 -2.80 3.63
N ASP A 267 -4.87 -3.05 2.38
CA ASP A 267 -3.58 -3.60 2.00
C ASP A 267 -2.75 -2.55 1.25
N PRO A 268 -1.95 -1.74 1.95
CA PRO A 268 -1.33 -0.55 1.39
C PRO A 268 -0.19 -0.84 0.41
N PHE A 269 0.35 -2.07 0.37
CA PHE A 269 1.56 -2.43 -0.38
C PHE A 269 1.27 -3.06 -1.75
N ARG A 270 0.00 -3.41 -2.03
CA ARG A 270 -0.42 -3.96 -3.31
C ARG A 270 -0.33 -2.95 -4.45
N TYR A 271 -0.40 -3.47 -5.67
CA TYR A 271 -0.61 -2.65 -6.86
C TYR A 271 -2.02 -2.04 -6.85
N GLY A 272 -2.11 -0.75 -7.08
CA GLY A 272 -3.37 -0.03 -7.14
C GLY A 272 -3.21 1.48 -7.18
N PHE A 273 -4.22 2.18 -7.68
CA PHE A 273 -4.19 3.64 -7.79
C PHE A 273 -4.09 4.34 -6.44
N ASN A 274 -4.75 3.78 -5.42
CA ASN A 274 -4.86 4.36 -4.08
C ASN A 274 -3.85 3.77 -3.08
N ASN A 275 -3.02 2.83 -3.50
CA ASN A 275 -2.01 2.19 -2.68
C ASN A 275 -0.70 3.01 -2.65
N ILE A 276 0.23 2.65 -1.76
CA ILE A 276 1.52 3.33 -1.68
C ILE A 276 2.34 3.01 -2.93
N LYS A 277 2.81 4.05 -3.61
CA LYS A 277 3.61 3.96 -4.84
C LYS A 277 5.04 3.52 -4.53
N LEU A 278 5.23 2.24 -4.19
CA LEU A 278 6.51 1.71 -3.73
C LEU A 278 7.60 1.80 -4.81
N ASP A 279 7.27 1.58 -6.09
CA ASP A 279 8.24 1.68 -7.18
C ASP A 279 8.73 3.11 -7.35
N SER A 280 7.85 4.09 -7.37
CA SER A 280 8.23 5.51 -7.44
C SER A 280 9.10 5.96 -6.25
N ILE A 281 8.89 5.38 -5.07
CA ILE A 281 9.73 5.66 -3.91
C ILE A 281 11.10 4.99 -4.08
N CYS A 282 11.16 3.75 -4.59
CA CYS A 282 12.41 3.07 -4.91
C CYS A 282 13.19 3.83 -5.99
N ASP A 283 12.54 4.34 -7.05
CA ASP A 283 13.17 5.19 -8.06
C ASP A 283 13.80 6.44 -7.44
N THR A 284 13.12 7.04 -6.47
CA THR A 284 13.67 8.18 -5.74
C THR A 284 14.92 7.78 -4.96
N LEU A 285 14.89 6.64 -4.27
CA LEU A 285 16.05 6.12 -3.53
C LEU A 285 17.21 5.75 -4.47
N ILE A 286 16.94 5.23 -5.67
CA ILE A 286 17.96 4.96 -6.67
C ILE A 286 18.69 6.28 -7.02
N LYS A 287 17.95 7.34 -7.30
CA LYS A 287 18.51 8.67 -7.60
C LYS A 287 19.30 9.25 -6.41
N ASP A 288 18.78 9.08 -5.19
CA ASP A 288 19.46 9.53 -3.98
C ASP A 288 20.80 8.80 -3.78
N ILE A 289 20.85 7.48 -3.96
CA ILE A 289 22.08 6.69 -3.86
C ILE A 289 23.04 7.00 -5.00
N GLN A 290 22.57 7.20 -6.23
CA GLN A 290 23.40 7.66 -7.35
C GLN A 290 24.07 9.00 -7.03
N THR A 291 23.31 9.97 -6.51
CA THR A 291 23.83 11.26 -6.07
C THR A 291 24.86 11.07 -4.96
N THR A 292 24.60 10.17 -4.00
CA THR A 292 25.53 9.87 -2.92
C THR A 292 26.83 9.28 -3.44
N LEU A 293 26.76 8.35 -4.40
CA LEU A 293 27.95 7.74 -5.04
C LEU A 293 28.76 8.75 -5.87
N SER A 294 28.10 9.74 -6.47
CA SER A 294 28.78 10.81 -7.24
C SER A 294 29.44 11.86 -6.36
N PHE A 295 29.14 11.90 -5.06
CA PHE A 295 29.71 12.86 -4.12
C PHE A 295 31.13 12.47 -3.74
N THR A 296 32.08 13.36 -4.01
CA THR A 296 33.50 13.13 -3.74
C THR A 296 33.89 13.59 -2.35
N GLU A 297 35.04 13.12 -1.86
CA GLU A 297 35.64 13.58 -0.59
C GLU A 297 36.00 15.09 -0.61
N GLU A 298 36.18 15.67 -1.83
CA GLU A 298 36.45 17.10 -2.03
C GLU A 298 35.18 17.97 -1.97
N GLY A 299 34.00 17.35 -1.72
CA GLY A 299 32.72 18.07 -1.64
C GLY A 299 32.12 18.44 -3.02
N THR A 300 32.59 17.84 -4.09
CA THR A 300 32.11 18.06 -5.46
C THR A 300 31.34 16.84 -5.98
N LEU A 301 30.43 17.07 -6.95
CA LEU A 301 29.74 16.00 -7.65
C LEU A 301 30.53 15.62 -8.92
N LYS A 302 30.87 14.35 -9.07
CA LYS A 302 31.39 13.76 -10.33
C LYS A 302 30.24 13.11 -11.08
N GLU A 303 30.40 12.99 -12.40
CA GLU A 303 29.51 12.14 -13.20
C GLU A 303 29.58 10.69 -12.69
N SER A 304 28.47 10.19 -12.17
CA SER A 304 28.36 8.79 -11.74
C SER A 304 27.72 7.96 -12.84
N PRO A 305 28.17 6.74 -13.08
CA PRO A 305 27.48 5.83 -13.99
C PRO A 305 26.04 5.63 -13.50
N ALA A 306 25.11 5.69 -14.45
CA ALA A 306 23.71 5.45 -14.16
C ALA A 306 23.53 4.05 -13.54
N LEU A 307 22.86 3.95 -12.40
CA LEU A 307 22.40 2.66 -11.87
C LEU A 307 21.18 2.25 -12.69
N GLU A 308 21.36 1.35 -13.64
CA GLU A 308 20.25 0.78 -14.40
C GLU A 308 19.56 -0.27 -13.54
N VAL A 309 18.42 0.10 -12.95
CA VAL A 309 17.55 -0.80 -12.21
C VAL A 309 16.19 -0.80 -12.89
N THR A 310 15.82 -1.93 -13.47
CA THR A 310 14.51 -2.09 -14.08
C THR A 310 13.49 -2.39 -12.97
N LEU A 311 12.72 -1.39 -12.54
CA LEU A 311 11.58 -1.58 -11.67
C LEU A 311 10.35 -1.93 -12.50
N THR A 312 9.50 -2.79 -11.95
CA THR A 312 8.19 -3.03 -12.53
C THR A 312 7.31 -1.81 -12.30
N ASP A 313 6.59 -1.35 -13.33
CA ASP A 313 5.70 -0.18 -13.20
C ASP A 313 4.63 -0.40 -12.13
N ASP A 314 4.35 0.63 -11.34
CA ASP A 314 3.31 0.64 -10.28
C ASP A 314 1.87 0.38 -10.79
N VAL A 315 1.68 0.45 -12.10
CA VAL A 315 0.40 0.19 -12.75
C VAL A 315 0.62 -0.90 -13.79
N PRO A 316 0.30 -2.17 -13.50
CA PRO A 316 0.07 -3.11 -14.58
C PRO A 316 -1.01 -2.49 -15.47
N ASN A 317 -0.82 -2.53 -16.79
CA ASN A 317 -1.84 -2.16 -17.77
C ASN A 317 -3.11 -2.99 -17.48
N MET A 318 -3.93 -2.57 -16.51
CA MET A 318 -5.24 -3.16 -16.20
C MET A 318 -6.29 -2.80 -17.26
N VAL A 319 -5.88 -2.40 -18.45
CA VAL A 319 -6.78 -2.17 -19.59
C VAL A 319 -7.14 -3.48 -20.28
N GLU A 320 -6.43 -4.60 -20.01
CA GLU A 320 -6.68 -5.89 -20.67
C GLU A 320 -7.37 -6.96 -19.79
N ALA A 321 -7.83 -6.61 -18.58
CA ALA A 321 -8.52 -7.55 -17.69
C ALA A 321 -9.85 -7.00 -17.20
N VAL A 322 -10.75 -6.60 -18.15
CA VAL A 322 -12.19 -6.44 -17.93
C VAL A 322 -12.95 -7.14 -19.03
#